data_ccfb161af78135df2b581c01e5481a43
#
_entry.id   ccfb161af78135df2b581c01e5481a43
#
_cell.length_a   1.000
_cell.length_b   1.000
_cell.length_c   1.000
_cell.angle_alpha   90.00
_cell.angle_beta   90.00
_cell.angle_gamma   90.00
#
_symmetry.space_group_name_H-M   'P 1'
#
loop_
_entity.id
_entity.type
_entity.pdbx_description
1 polymer ?
#
loop_
_entity_poly.entity_id
_entity_poly.type
_entity_poly.pdbx_seq_one_letter_code
_entity_poly.pdbx_strand_id
1 'polypeptide(L)'
;MESVIKTYDLTKRYGRHTVVNSLTLTVPQGSVYGFLGPNGAGKSTSMKMLLGLVHQTGGEVELLGQTMNEENRIALLRQTGSLIESPSGYLHLTARENLEIVADLKGVNHRDIGRVLDVVRLASDANRTVGQYSLGMKQRLGIAMALLGSPKLLILDEPTNGLDPAGMQEMRSLIASMPETTGATVLISSHLLGEMEQMVTQVGILNEGQLIFEGPLH
;
A
#
# COMPACT_ATOMS: atom_id res chain seq x y z
N MET A 1 -13.86 -16.53 -5.09
CA MET A 1 -12.70 -16.18 -4.23
C MET A 1 -13.12 -15.07 -3.30
N GLU A 2 -12.64 -15.09 -2.06
CA GLU A 2 -12.89 -14.02 -1.11
C GLU A 2 -12.10 -12.78 -1.54
N SER A 3 -12.70 -11.60 -1.40
CA SER A 3 -12.09 -10.32 -1.79
C SER A 3 -11.81 -9.48 -0.56
N VAL A 4 -10.67 -8.79 -0.52
CA VAL A 4 -10.29 -7.93 0.60
C VAL A 4 -10.61 -6.46 0.35
N ILE A 5 -10.74 -6.06 -0.92
CA ILE A 5 -11.23 -4.74 -1.33
C ILE A 5 -12.33 -4.94 -2.36
N LYS A 6 -13.43 -4.23 -2.19
CA LYS A 6 -14.40 -3.95 -3.25
C LYS A 6 -14.80 -2.49 -3.21
N THR A 7 -15.00 -1.93 -4.36
CA THR A 7 -15.60 -0.60 -4.49
C THR A 7 -16.81 -0.68 -5.39
N TYR A 8 -17.82 0.15 -5.11
CA TYR A 8 -19.05 0.21 -5.87
C TYR A 8 -19.27 1.66 -6.30
N ASP A 9 -19.11 1.93 -7.59
CA ASP A 9 -19.26 3.26 -8.22
C ASP A 9 -18.51 4.37 -7.47
N LEU A 10 -17.32 4.04 -6.91
CA LEU A 10 -16.54 4.95 -6.10
C LEU A 10 -16.16 6.19 -6.89
N THR A 11 -16.57 7.35 -6.42
CA THR A 11 -16.44 8.61 -7.15
C THR A 11 -15.84 9.70 -6.28
N LYS A 12 -14.90 10.46 -6.87
CA LYS A 12 -14.33 11.66 -6.23
C LYS A 12 -14.36 12.83 -7.18
N ARG A 13 -14.99 13.90 -6.73
CA ARG A 13 -15.04 15.18 -7.44
C ARG A 13 -14.52 16.32 -6.57
N TYR A 14 -13.68 17.15 -7.16
CA TYR A 14 -13.22 18.41 -6.58
C TYR A 14 -13.79 19.56 -7.41
N GLY A 15 -14.79 20.25 -6.88
CA GLY A 15 -15.53 21.27 -7.62
C GLY A 15 -16.16 20.70 -8.89
N ARG A 16 -15.70 21.15 -10.07
CA ARG A 16 -16.18 20.68 -11.38
C ARG A 16 -15.35 19.52 -11.97
N HIS A 17 -14.20 19.19 -11.36
CA HIS A 17 -13.30 18.16 -11.86
C HIS A 17 -13.55 16.83 -11.16
N THR A 18 -13.90 15.79 -11.93
CA THR A 18 -14.04 14.42 -11.46
C THR A 18 -12.71 13.71 -11.64
N VAL A 19 -12.07 13.34 -10.52
CA VAL A 19 -10.74 12.68 -10.49
C VAL A 19 -10.88 11.16 -10.51
N VAL A 20 -11.91 10.62 -9.84
CA VAL A 20 -12.29 9.21 -9.88
C VAL A 20 -13.76 9.13 -10.20
N ASN A 21 -14.13 8.33 -11.21
CA ASN A 21 -15.46 8.29 -11.78
C ASN A 21 -16.00 6.87 -11.83
N SER A 22 -16.92 6.55 -10.93
CA SER A 22 -17.62 5.26 -10.84
C SER A 22 -16.66 4.05 -10.85
N LEU A 23 -15.60 4.13 -10.05
CA LEU A 23 -14.62 3.05 -9.93
C LEU A 23 -15.24 1.86 -9.20
N THR A 24 -15.40 0.74 -9.92
CA THR A 24 -15.78 -0.56 -9.36
C THR A 24 -14.60 -1.50 -9.49
N LEU A 25 -13.96 -1.82 -8.37
CA LEU A 25 -12.71 -2.55 -8.24
C LEU A 25 -12.90 -3.75 -7.33
N THR A 26 -12.25 -4.88 -7.65
CA THR A 26 -12.27 -6.09 -6.81
C THR A 26 -10.87 -6.66 -6.64
N VAL A 27 -10.34 -6.64 -5.41
CA VAL A 27 -9.02 -7.18 -5.09
C VAL A 27 -9.18 -8.53 -4.37
N PRO A 28 -8.76 -9.65 -5.00
CA PRO A 28 -8.83 -10.97 -4.39
C PRO A 28 -7.86 -11.11 -3.20
N GLN A 29 -8.27 -11.88 -2.19
CA GLN A 29 -7.42 -12.20 -1.05
C GLN A 29 -6.18 -13.01 -1.49
N GLY A 30 -5.03 -12.73 -0.88
CA GLY A 30 -3.76 -13.42 -1.12
C GLY A 30 -3.09 -13.03 -2.44
N SER A 31 -3.60 -12.02 -3.15
CA SER A 31 -3.00 -11.54 -4.40
C SER A 31 -2.01 -10.39 -4.17
N VAL A 32 -1.12 -10.19 -5.11
CA VAL A 32 -0.49 -8.91 -5.37
C VAL A 32 -1.26 -8.27 -6.53
N TYR A 33 -2.03 -7.25 -6.24
CA TYR A 33 -2.87 -6.56 -7.21
C TYR A 33 -2.22 -5.27 -7.68
N GLY A 34 -1.95 -5.15 -8.97
CA GLY A 34 -1.39 -3.97 -9.61
C GLY A 34 -2.46 -2.97 -10.01
N PHE A 35 -2.37 -1.74 -9.52
CA PHE A 35 -3.23 -0.63 -9.92
C PHE A 35 -2.46 0.29 -10.85
N LEU A 36 -2.59 0.04 -12.16
CA LEU A 36 -1.80 0.65 -13.22
C LEU A 36 -2.53 1.86 -13.84
N GLY A 37 -1.77 2.86 -14.26
CA GLY A 37 -2.30 4.00 -14.99
C GLY A 37 -1.33 5.17 -15.03
N PRO A 38 -1.49 6.11 -15.98
CA PRO A 38 -0.64 7.28 -16.07
C PRO A 38 -0.73 8.17 -14.83
N ASN A 39 0.21 9.10 -14.71
CA ASN A 39 0.14 10.12 -13.67
C ASN A 39 -1.13 10.96 -13.85
N GLY A 40 -1.84 11.21 -12.74
CA GLY A 40 -3.12 11.92 -12.78
C GLY A 40 -4.35 11.03 -13.11
N ALA A 41 -4.18 9.73 -13.35
CA ALA A 41 -5.30 8.82 -13.62
C ALA A 41 -6.26 8.61 -12.44
N GLY A 42 -5.90 9.06 -11.22
CA GLY A 42 -6.74 8.91 -10.02
C GLY A 42 -6.29 7.81 -9.05
N LYS A 43 -5.15 7.13 -9.30
CA LYS A 43 -4.64 6.02 -8.47
C LYS A 43 -4.49 6.39 -7.00
N SER A 44 -3.66 7.39 -6.68
CA SER A 44 -3.41 7.83 -5.30
C SER A 44 -4.68 8.36 -4.62
N THR A 45 -5.55 9.03 -5.36
CA THR A 45 -6.85 9.49 -4.84
C THR A 45 -7.75 8.30 -4.47
N SER A 46 -7.80 7.28 -5.32
CA SER A 46 -8.54 6.04 -5.03
C SER A 46 -7.99 5.35 -3.79
N MET A 47 -6.67 5.18 -3.68
CA MET A 47 -6.03 4.60 -2.49
C MET A 47 -6.29 5.41 -1.22
N LYS A 48 -6.26 6.75 -1.30
CA LYS A 48 -6.61 7.63 -0.18
C LYS A 48 -8.07 7.47 0.25
N MET A 49 -8.99 7.23 -0.68
CA MET A 49 -10.39 6.93 -0.35
C MET A 49 -10.53 5.57 0.34
N LEU A 50 -9.82 4.52 -0.13
CA LEU A 50 -9.80 3.22 0.52
C LEU A 50 -9.30 3.30 1.97
N LEU A 51 -8.41 4.23 2.28
CA LEU A 51 -7.87 4.47 3.63
C LEU A 51 -8.69 5.48 4.44
N GLY A 52 -9.77 6.02 3.86
CA GLY A 52 -10.55 7.07 4.52
C GLY A 52 -9.78 8.37 4.77
N LEU A 53 -8.65 8.59 4.08
CA LEU A 53 -7.88 9.85 4.12
C LEU A 53 -8.54 10.94 3.29
N VAL A 54 -9.35 10.54 2.31
CA VAL A 54 -10.17 11.41 1.47
C VAL A 54 -11.57 10.84 1.43
N HIS A 55 -12.58 11.65 1.76
CA HIS A 55 -13.98 11.24 1.65
C HIS A 55 -14.39 11.17 0.17
N GLN A 56 -15.05 10.09 -0.22
CA GLN A 56 -15.68 9.94 -1.51
C GLN A 56 -16.83 10.97 -1.69
N THR A 57 -17.11 11.35 -2.95
CA THR A 57 -18.27 12.15 -3.29
C THR A 57 -19.49 11.25 -3.53
N GLY A 58 -19.29 10.00 -3.92
CA GLY A 58 -20.32 8.98 -4.13
C GLY A 58 -19.69 7.59 -4.17
N GLY A 59 -20.56 6.57 -4.13
CA GLY A 59 -20.15 5.17 -4.11
C GLY A 59 -19.76 4.68 -2.73
N GLU A 60 -19.33 3.42 -2.65
CA GLU A 60 -19.02 2.72 -1.40
C GLU A 60 -17.67 2.00 -1.48
N VAL A 61 -17.06 1.83 -0.32
CA VAL A 61 -15.83 1.06 -0.10
C VAL A 61 -16.11 -0.09 0.86
N GLU A 62 -15.79 -1.31 0.44
CA GLU A 62 -15.78 -2.50 1.29
C GLU A 62 -14.33 -2.94 1.50
N LEU A 63 -13.89 -3.06 2.75
CA LEU A 63 -12.60 -3.61 3.13
C LEU A 63 -12.80 -4.83 4.03
N LEU A 64 -12.06 -5.91 3.74
CA LEU A 64 -12.07 -7.13 4.56
C LEU A 64 -13.49 -7.67 4.81
N GLY A 65 -14.37 -7.56 3.80
CA GLY A 65 -15.76 -8.02 3.84
C GLY A 65 -16.73 -7.11 4.58
N GLN A 66 -16.33 -5.88 4.90
CA GLN A 66 -17.19 -4.92 5.61
C GLN A 66 -17.23 -3.59 4.87
N THR A 67 -18.43 -3.04 4.64
CA THR A 67 -18.59 -1.68 4.13
C THR A 67 -18.04 -0.69 5.14
N MET A 68 -17.07 0.14 4.70
CA MET A 68 -16.42 1.12 5.57
C MET A 68 -17.39 2.26 5.92
N ASN A 69 -17.51 2.54 7.20
CA ASN A 69 -18.24 3.66 7.76
C ASN A 69 -17.47 4.28 8.93
N GLU A 70 -18.02 5.33 9.56
CA GLU A 70 -17.33 6.01 10.66
C GLU A 70 -17.16 5.11 11.91
N GLU A 71 -18.06 4.16 12.14
CA GLU A 71 -18.06 3.29 13.32
C GLU A 71 -16.96 2.20 13.23
N ASN A 72 -16.78 1.59 12.04
CA ASN A 72 -15.85 0.47 11.84
C ASN A 72 -14.51 0.86 11.22
N ARG A 73 -14.35 2.10 10.72
CA ARG A 73 -13.17 2.57 10.01
C ARG A 73 -11.87 2.29 10.77
N ILE A 74 -11.81 2.63 12.05
CA ILE A 74 -10.60 2.43 12.86
C ILE A 74 -10.26 0.94 12.98
N ALA A 75 -11.25 0.07 13.17
CA ALA A 75 -11.06 -1.37 13.27
C ALA A 75 -10.54 -1.98 11.96
N LEU A 76 -11.04 -1.49 10.81
CA LEU A 76 -10.57 -1.89 9.48
C LEU A 76 -9.14 -1.39 9.20
N LEU A 77 -8.85 -0.13 9.54
CA LEU A 77 -7.52 0.45 9.32
C LEU A 77 -6.44 -0.15 10.22
N ARG A 78 -6.80 -0.67 11.41
CA ARG A 78 -5.86 -1.45 12.23
C ARG A 78 -5.39 -2.74 11.57
N GLN A 79 -6.19 -3.30 10.65
CA GLN A 79 -5.85 -4.49 9.86
C GLN A 79 -5.28 -4.15 8.48
N THR A 80 -5.07 -2.86 8.19
CA THR A 80 -4.56 -2.36 6.92
C THR A 80 -3.27 -1.59 7.17
N GLY A 81 -2.19 -2.00 6.49
CA GLY A 81 -0.95 -1.24 6.43
C GLY A 81 -0.92 -0.37 5.17
N SER A 82 -0.29 0.79 5.23
CA SER A 82 -0.19 1.65 4.05
C SER A 82 1.13 2.41 3.97
N LEU A 83 1.58 2.62 2.74
CA LEU A 83 2.64 3.54 2.38
C LEU A 83 2.12 4.40 1.23
N ILE A 84 1.65 5.60 1.56
CA ILE A 84 1.12 6.58 0.62
C ILE A 84 2.07 7.77 0.59
N GLU A 85 2.51 8.13 -0.62
CA GLU A 85 3.53 9.16 -0.84
C GLU A 85 4.92 8.76 -0.30
N SER A 86 5.69 9.71 0.20
CA SER A 86 7.05 9.44 0.69
C SER A 86 7.04 8.79 2.07
N PRO A 87 7.97 7.86 2.34
CA PRO A 87 8.10 7.28 3.67
C PRO A 87 8.45 8.37 4.69
N SER A 88 7.59 8.52 5.69
CA SER A 88 7.73 9.51 6.74
C SER A 88 8.37 8.90 7.98
N GLY A 89 9.68 9.07 8.11
CA GLY A 89 10.40 8.71 9.33
C GLY A 89 11.17 9.89 9.89
N TYR A 90 11.41 9.89 11.19
CA TYR A 90 12.29 10.87 11.84
C TYR A 90 13.74 10.57 11.44
N LEU A 91 14.34 11.45 10.64
CA LEU A 91 15.66 11.23 10.04
C LEU A 91 16.81 11.15 11.06
N HIS A 92 16.65 11.79 12.21
CA HIS A 92 17.63 11.79 13.30
C HIS A 92 17.52 10.56 14.22
N LEU A 93 16.44 9.79 14.11
CA LEU A 93 16.25 8.54 14.83
C LEU A 93 16.72 7.35 14.00
N THR A 94 17.01 6.25 14.68
CA THR A 94 17.29 4.96 14.06
C THR A 94 16.03 4.35 13.47
N ALA A 95 16.17 3.33 12.62
CA ALA A 95 15.00 2.60 12.11
C ALA A 95 14.22 1.91 13.24
N ARG A 96 14.92 1.37 14.23
CA ARG A 96 14.31 0.74 15.41
C ARG A 96 13.46 1.73 16.18
N GLU A 97 14.01 2.89 16.53
CA GLU A 97 13.27 3.95 17.26
C GLU A 97 12.06 4.45 16.49
N ASN A 98 12.18 4.60 15.17
CA ASN A 98 11.03 4.94 14.32
C ASN A 98 9.93 3.86 14.37
N LEU A 99 10.32 2.58 14.34
CA LEU A 99 9.37 1.47 14.44
C LEU A 99 8.74 1.38 15.84
N GLU A 100 9.47 1.68 16.91
CA GLU A 100 8.95 1.75 18.28
C GLU A 100 7.85 2.79 18.40
N ILE A 101 8.07 4.01 17.85
CA ILE A 101 7.05 5.06 17.83
C ILE A 101 5.78 4.59 17.10
N VAL A 102 5.94 3.95 15.93
CA VAL A 102 4.78 3.47 15.16
C VAL A 102 4.09 2.31 15.87
N ALA A 103 4.84 1.42 16.52
CA ALA A 103 4.29 0.33 17.33
C ALA A 103 3.44 0.85 18.49
N ASP A 104 3.92 1.86 19.21
CA ASP A 104 3.19 2.52 20.28
C ASP A 104 1.89 3.17 19.79
N LEU A 105 1.95 3.90 18.68
CA LEU A 105 0.78 4.54 18.05
C LEU A 105 -0.28 3.52 17.60
N LYS A 106 0.17 2.35 17.12
CA LYS A 106 -0.72 1.25 16.69
C LYS A 106 -1.18 0.36 17.86
N GLY A 107 -0.58 0.48 19.02
CA GLY A 107 -0.78 -0.42 20.16
C GLY A 107 -0.27 -1.85 19.88
N VAL A 108 0.83 -1.97 19.13
CA VAL A 108 1.44 -3.24 18.73
C VAL A 108 2.63 -3.53 19.64
N ASN A 109 2.86 -4.80 19.97
CA ASN A 109 3.98 -5.20 20.81
C ASN A 109 5.32 -4.97 20.09
N HIS A 110 6.29 -4.37 20.77
CA HIS A 110 7.65 -4.10 20.25
C HIS A 110 8.41 -5.37 19.81
N ARG A 111 7.99 -6.56 20.26
CA ARG A 111 8.55 -7.83 19.76
C ARG A 111 8.33 -8.02 18.26
N ASP A 112 7.32 -7.38 17.70
CA ASP A 112 7.02 -7.42 16.25
C ASP A 112 8.05 -6.67 15.39
N ILE A 113 8.81 -5.74 15.98
CA ILE A 113 9.82 -4.93 15.29
C ILE A 113 10.92 -5.80 14.66
N GLY A 114 11.38 -6.83 15.35
CA GLY A 114 12.37 -7.76 14.80
C GLY A 114 11.86 -8.44 13.54
N ARG A 115 10.64 -8.98 13.57
CA ARG A 115 10.00 -9.63 12.43
C ARG A 115 9.90 -8.70 11.21
N VAL A 116 9.39 -7.48 11.37
CA VAL A 116 9.24 -6.57 10.22
C VAL A 116 10.59 -6.11 9.67
N LEU A 117 11.61 -5.91 10.51
CA LEU A 117 12.98 -5.61 10.08
C LEU A 117 13.57 -6.75 9.24
N ASP A 118 13.35 -8.00 9.65
CA ASP A 118 13.80 -9.18 8.90
C ASP A 118 13.07 -9.27 7.54
N VAL A 119 11.76 -9.12 7.52
CA VAL A 119 10.95 -9.14 6.28
C VAL A 119 11.47 -8.13 5.26
N VAL A 120 11.75 -6.89 5.69
CA VAL A 120 12.24 -5.83 4.77
C VAL A 120 13.76 -5.81 4.62
N ARG A 121 14.48 -6.77 5.20
CA ARG A 121 15.96 -6.90 5.11
C ARG A 121 16.70 -5.65 5.62
N LEU A 122 16.27 -5.12 6.77
CA LEU A 122 16.89 -3.97 7.43
C LEU A 122 17.42 -4.31 8.84
N ALA A 123 17.42 -5.58 9.23
CA ALA A 123 17.83 -5.99 10.59
C ALA A 123 19.27 -5.56 10.94
N SER A 124 20.23 -5.68 9.99
CA SER A 124 21.62 -5.25 10.17
C SER A 124 21.78 -3.73 10.32
N ASP A 125 20.86 -2.97 9.75
CA ASP A 125 20.91 -1.51 9.74
C ASP A 125 19.94 -0.87 10.74
N ALA A 126 19.27 -1.66 11.57
CA ALA A 126 18.22 -1.23 12.50
C ALA A 126 18.65 -0.10 13.43
N ASN A 127 19.92 -0.04 13.79
CA ASN A 127 20.50 0.93 14.73
C ASN A 127 21.19 2.12 14.02
N ARG A 128 21.15 2.20 12.68
CA ARG A 128 21.60 3.36 11.93
C ARG A 128 20.49 4.40 11.86
N THR A 129 20.86 5.67 11.89
CA THR A 129 19.91 6.77 11.73
C THR A 129 19.32 6.78 10.31
N VAL A 130 18.03 7.04 10.20
CA VAL A 130 17.29 7.02 8.93
C VAL A 130 17.80 8.09 7.96
N GLY A 131 18.42 9.17 8.47
CA GLY A 131 19.09 10.17 7.65
C GLY A 131 20.22 9.61 6.78
N GLN A 132 20.86 8.52 7.21
CA GLN A 132 21.94 7.85 6.48
C GLN A 132 21.45 6.76 5.52
N TYR A 133 20.14 6.52 5.45
CA TYR A 133 19.55 5.51 4.58
C TYR A 133 19.48 5.99 3.13
N SER A 134 19.72 5.07 2.19
CA SER A 134 19.37 5.28 0.78
C SER A 134 17.85 5.42 0.62
N LEU A 135 17.39 5.90 -0.51
CA LEU A 135 15.97 5.99 -0.81
C LEU A 135 15.29 4.61 -0.72
N GLY A 136 15.90 3.57 -1.27
CA GLY A 136 15.39 2.19 -1.19
C GLY A 136 15.30 1.67 0.26
N MET A 137 16.27 1.99 1.12
CA MET A 137 16.21 1.65 2.54
C MET A 137 15.07 2.41 3.25
N LYS A 138 14.85 3.69 2.93
CA LYS A 138 13.74 4.47 3.47
C LYS A 138 12.38 3.92 3.03
N GLN A 139 12.24 3.51 1.77
CA GLN A 139 11.04 2.86 1.25
C GLN A 139 10.77 1.54 1.99
N ARG A 140 11.80 0.69 2.16
CA ARG A 140 11.69 -0.56 2.92
C ARG A 140 11.31 -0.31 4.39
N LEU A 141 11.84 0.73 5.03
CA LEU A 141 11.42 1.12 6.38
C LEU A 141 9.94 1.54 6.42
N GLY A 142 9.47 2.30 5.44
CA GLY A 142 8.05 2.65 5.31
C GLY A 142 7.14 1.42 5.21
N ILE A 143 7.58 0.42 4.45
CA ILE A 143 6.89 -0.88 4.37
C ILE A 143 6.94 -1.62 5.71
N ALA A 144 8.08 -1.60 6.43
CA ALA A 144 8.17 -2.19 7.78
C ALA A 144 7.18 -1.55 8.76
N MET A 145 7.04 -0.22 8.71
CA MET A 145 6.04 0.50 9.51
C MET A 145 4.61 0.08 9.15
N ALA A 146 4.33 -0.12 7.85
CA ALA A 146 3.04 -0.61 7.37
C ALA A 146 2.74 -2.04 7.86
N LEU A 147 3.76 -2.91 7.92
CA LEU A 147 3.66 -4.32 8.33
C LEU A 147 3.51 -4.55 9.84
N LEU A 148 3.79 -3.55 10.69
CA LEU A 148 3.60 -3.68 12.14
C LEU A 148 2.17 -4.05 12.50
N GLY A 149 2.01 -5.07 13.34
CA GLY A 149 0.72 -5.61 13.74
C GLY A 149 0.14 -6.64 12.77
N SER A 150 0.93 -7.14 11.81
CA SER A 150 0.55 -8.18 10.85
C SER A 150 -0.78 -7.89 10.14
N PRO A 151 -0.86 -6.79 9.37
CA PRO A 151 -2.06 -6.40 8.64
C PRO A 151 -2.44 -7.47 7.61
N LYS A 152 -3.75 -7.59 7.32
CA LYS A 152 -4.27 -8.47 6.27
C LYS A 152 -4.20 -7.85 4.87
N LEU A 153 -4.09 -6.52 4.81
CA LEU A 153 -4.05 -5.73 3.59
C LEU A 153 -2.91 -4.72 3.67
N LEU A 154 -2.14 -4.61 2.58
CA LEU A 154 -1.15 -3.55 2.37
C LEU A 154 -1.54 -2.72 1.16
N ILE A 155 -1.48 -1.40 1.29
CA ILE A 155 -1.72 -0.44 0.21
C ILE A 155 -0.45 0.38 0.01
N LEU A 156 0.20 0.22 -1.14
CA LEU A 156 1.51 0.80 -1.46
C LEU A 156 1.40 1.70 -2.70
N ASP A 157 1.58 3.00 -2.52
CA ASP A 157 1.50 3.97 -3.63
C ASP A 157 2.90 4.24 -4.20
N GLU A 158 3.13 3.79 -5.45
CA GLU A 158 4.39 3.99 -6.20
C GLU A 158 5.68 3.63 -5.41
N PRO A 159 5.78 2.45 -4.73
CA PRO A 159 6.88 2.17 -3.80
C PRO A 159 8.24 2.00 -4.49
N THR A 160 8.29 1.86 -5.82
CA THR A 160 9.50 1.76 -6.63
C THR A 160 9.97 3.10 -7.18
N ASN A 161 9.16 4.16 -7.03
CA ASN A 161 9.44 5.45 -7.66
C ASN A 161 10.74 6.08 -7.13
N GLY A 162 11.60 6.51 -8.06
CA GLY A 162 12.87 7.16 -7.75
C GLY A 162 13.99 6.22 -7.31
N LEU A 163 13.77 4.91 -7.30
CA LEU A 163 14.81 3.93 -7.01
C LEU A 163 15.71 3.71 -8.23
N ASP A 164 16.98 3.36 -7.98
CA ASP A 164 17.87 2.84 -9.01
C ASP A 164 17.43 1.42 -9.44
N PRO A 165 17.95 0.90 -10.59
CA PRO A 165 17.52 -0.40 -11.10
C PRO A 165 17.70 -1.56 -10.11
N ALA A 166 18.76 -1.55 -9.30
CA ALA A 166 18.98 -2.58 -8.28
C ALA A 166 17.95 -2.50 -7.16
N GLY A 167 17.70 -1.29 -6.63
CA GLY A 167 16.68 -1.04 -5.63
C GLY A 167 15.26 -1.36 -6.11
N MET A 168 14.94 -1.09 -7.38
CA MET A 168 13.67 -1.50 -7.99
C MET A 168 13.52 -3.02 -8.00
N GLN A 169 14.55 -3.77 -8.38
CA GLN A 169 14.52 -5.23 -8.40
C GLN A 169 14.35 -5.82 -6.99
N GLU A 170 15.07 -5.28 -6.00
CA GLU A 170 14.91 -5.69 -4.60
C GLU A 170 13.51 -5.42 -4.08
N MET A 171 12.95 -4.25 -4.38
CA MET A 171 11.59 -3.87 -3.97
C MET A 171 10.54 -4.77 -4.60
N ARG A 172 10.65 -5.06 -5.91
CA ARG A 172 9.75 -5.99 -6.62
C ARG A 172 9.77 -7.38 -5.99
N SER A 173 10.97 -7.92 -5.75
CA SER A 173 11.13 -9.24 -5.11
C SER A 173 10.51 -9.26 -3.71
N LEU A 174 10.68 -8.18 -2.93
CA LEU A 174 10.09 -8.03 -1.61
C LEU A 174 8.56 -8.05 -1.70
N ILE A 175 7.96 -7.22 -2.56
CA ILE A 175 6.50 -7.10 -2.70
C ILE A 175 5.89 -8.40 -3.21
N ALA A 176 6.49 -9.03 -4.22
CA ALA A 176 6.01 -10.30 -4.78
C ALA A 176 5.93 -11.42 -3.72
N SER A 177 6.87 -11.44 -2.77
CA SER A 177 6.92 -12.45 -1.71
C SER A 177 5.97 -12.19 -0.52
N MET A 178 5.37 -11.00 -0.43
CA MET A 178 4.58 -10.61 0.76
C MET A 178 3.39 -11.51 1.07
N PRO A 179 2.57 -11.94 0.09
CA PRO A 179 1.45 -12.83 0.41
C PRO A 179 1.91 -14.13 1.07
N GLU A 180 3.02 -14.71 0.62
CA GLU A 180 3.56 -15.95 1.18
C GLU A 180 4.25 -15.74 2.52
N THR A 181 5.01 -14.64 2.68
CA THR A 181 5.84 -14.38 3.86
C THR A 181 5.07 -13.75 5.02
N THR A 182 4.03 -12.97 4.73
CA THR A 182 3.28 -12.22 5.73
C THR A 182 1.80 -12.59 5.80
N GLY A 183 1.27 -13.27 4.77
CA GLY A 183 -0.17 -13.55 4.62
C GLY A 183 -1.00 -12.33 4.18
N ALA A 184 -0.37 -11.18 3.92
CA ALA A 184 -1.08 -9.98 3.53
C ALA A 184 -1.40 -9.97 2.02
N THR A 185 -2.59 -9.49 1.68
CA THR A 185 -2.90 -9.09 0.29
C THR A 185 -2.28 -7.72 0.03
N VAL A 186 -1.73 -7.52 -1.16
CA VAL A 186 -1.05 -6.26 -1.51
C VAL A 186 -1.78 -5.57 -2.67
N LEU A 187 -2.17 -4.31 -2.48
CA LEU A 187 -2.56 -3.39 -3.54
C LEU A 187 -1.39 -2.42 -3.78
N ILE A 188 -0.83 -2.43 -4.98
CA ILE A 188 0.30 -1.58 -5.36
C ILE A 188 -0.05 -0.73 -6.57
N SER A 189 0.27 0.57 -6.55
CA SER A 189 0.18 1.40 -7.75
C SER A 189 1.52 1.51 -8.48
N SER A 190 1.46 1.63 -9.80
CA SER A 190 2.57 2.06 -10.65
C SER A 190 2.04 2.70 -11.93
N HIS A 191 2.88 3.47 -12.58
CA HIS A 191 2.64 3.97 -13.94
C HIS A 191 3.43 3.17 -15.00
N LEU A 192 4.22 2.17 -14.60
CA LEU A 192 5.08 1.37 -15.47
C LEU A 192 4.60 -0.09 -15.53
N LEU A 193 4.09 -0.51 -16.69
CA LEU A 193 3.60 -1.89 -16.90
C LEU A 193 4.71 -2.93 -16.67
N GLY A 194 5.92 -2.68 -17.19
CA GLY A 194 7.03 -3.63 -17.07
C GLY A 194 7.52 -3.87 -15.64
N GLU A 195 7.20 -2.99 -14.69
CA GLU A 195 7.42 -3.25 -13.26
C GLU A 195 6.38 -4.20 -12.70
N MET A 196 5.13 -4.05 -13.12
CA MET A 196 4.00 -4.85 -12.65
C MET A 196 4.10 -6.31 -13.07
N GLU A 197 4.50 -6.57 -14.32
CA GLU A 197 4.60 -7.93 -14.88
C GLU A 197 5.42 -8.91 -14.02
N GLN A 198 6.35 -8.40 -13.24
CA GLN A 198 7.26 -9.22 -12.43
C GLN A 198 6.78 -9.47 -11.00
N MET A 199 5.71 -8.84 -10.55
CA MET A 199 5.29 -8.94 -9.16
C MET A 199 3.80 -9.12 -8.93
N VAL A 200 2.93 -8.82 -9.92
CA VAL A 200 1.50 -8.87 -9.72
C VAL A 200 0.86 -10.10 -10.36
N THR A 201 -0.21 -10.59 -9.75
CA THR A 201 -1.03 -11.70 -10.26
C THR A 201 -2.33 -11.21 -10.89
N GLN A 202 -2.79 -10.04 -10.48
CA GLN A 202 -4.01 -9.38 -10.95
C GLN A 202 -3.70 -7.91 -11.24
N VAL A 203 -4.37 -7.32 -12.21
CA VAL A 203 -4.17 -5.92 -12.57
C VAL A 203 -5.49 -5.22 -12.84
N GLY A 204 -5.58 -3.98 -12.37
CA GLY A 204 -6.61 -3.02 -12.76
C GLY A 204 -5.94 -1.83 -13.46
N ILE A 205 -6.40 -1.48 -14.66
CA ILE A 205 -5.87 -0.35 -15.41
C ILE A 205 -6.83 0.82 -15.31
N LEU A 206 -6.32 1.92 -14.76
CA LEU A 206 -7.05 3.17 -14.59
C LEU A 206 -6.63 4.19 -15.63
N ASN A 207 -7.60 4.81 -16.28
CA ASN A 207 -7.38 5.96 -17.17
C ASN A 207 -8.46 7.00 -16.94
N GLU A 208 -8.08 8.28 -16.80
CA GLU A 208 -8.98 9.41 -16.59
C GLU A 208 -10.07 9.16 -15.51
N GLY A 209 -9.64 8.54 -14.40
CA GLY A 209 -10.51 8.24 -13.25
C GLY A 209 -11.41 7.02 -13.42
N GLN A 210 -11.33 6.28 -14.54
CA GLN A 210 -12.15 5.10 -14.82
C GLN A 210 -11.29 3.83 -14.92
N LEU A 211 -11.81 2.71 -14.42
CA LEU A 211 -11.22 1.40 -14.60
C LEU A 211 -11.56 0.90 -16.02
N ILE A 212 -10.56 0.79 -16.88
CA ILE A 212 -10.73 0.37 -18.28
C ILE A 212 -10.45 -1.10 -18.51
N PHE A 213 -9.78 -1.75 -17.56
CA PHE A 213 -9.50 -3.19 -17.56
C PHE A 213 -9.34 -3.68 -16.12
N GLU A 214 -9.81 -4.88 -15.83
CA GLU A 214 -9.53 -5.63 -14.60
C GLU A 214 -9.46 -7.12 -14.93
N GLY A 215 -8.41 -7.78 -14.46
CA GLY A 215 -8.25 -9.21 -14.67
C GLY A 215 -6.86 -9.74 -14.31
N PRO A 216 -6.63 -11.05 -14.53
CA PRO A 216 -5.31 -11.64 -14.37
C PRO A 216 -4.33 -11.04 -15.39
N LEU A 217 -3.06 -10.96 -15.00
CA LEU A 217 -2.03 -10.41 -15.90
C LEU A 217 -1.55 -11.45 -16.92
N HIS A 218 -1.75 -12.76 -16.66
CA HIS A 218 -1.38 -13.91 -17.51
C HIS A 218 -2.54 -14.89 -17.68
#